data_31357d608cc1c57e10238c64afe79dc9
#
_entry.id   31357d608cc1c57e10238c64afe79dc9
#
_cell.length_a   1.000
_cell.length_b   1.000
_cell.length_c   1.000
_cell.angle_alpha   90.00
_cell.angle_beta   90.00
_cell.angle_gamma   90.00
#
_symmetry.space_group_name_H-M   'P 1'
#
loop_
_entity.id
_entity.type
_entity.pdbx_description
1 polymer ?
#
loop_
_entity_poly.entity_id
_entity_poly.type
_entity_poly.pdbx_seq_one_letter_code
_entity_poly.pdbx_strand_id
1 'polypeptide(L)'
;LNKEARHMGGHPYDGHTEIFATLTGTKTYAMMFYGPLKIMHVSTHCSLREACNRATKQRVLDVIRLLNQAMIQTGMEHPHLAVAGLNPHAGEHGLFGDEEIREIGPAIEEAKMEGIDVDGPIPPDSVFGKTLNGVYDAAVAMYHDQGHIAAKLQFMSQCVNCTIGLPIIRTSVDHGTAFDIAGKGIADGTNMKQAMLVAEEFMKNR
;
A
#
# COMPACT_ATOMS: atom_id res chain seq x y z
N LEU A 1 -5.49 0.11 18.52
CA LEU A 1 -4.72 -0.36 19.69
C LEU A 1 -3.29 0.17 19.60
N ASN A 2 -2.79 0.74 20.71
CA ASN A 2 -1.41 1.25 20.78
C ASN A 2 -0.40 0.09 20.58
N LYS A 3 0.61 0.29 19.72
CA LYS A 3 1.63 -0.74 19.41
C LYS A 3 2.42 -1.15 20.65
N GLU A 4 2.81 -0.18 21.46
CA GLU A 4 3.55 -0.39 22.70
C GLU A 4 2.74 -1.23 23.71
N ALA A 5 1.46 -0.92 23.91
CA ALA A 5 0.58 -1.70 24.78
C ALA A 5 0.45 -3.16 24.33
N ARG A 6 0.47 -3.43 23.03
CA ARG A 6 0.47 -4.81 22.50
C ARG A 6 1.77 -5.54 22.80
N HIS A 7 2.91 -4.89 22.62
CA HIS A 7 4.22 -5.46 22.96
C HIS A 7 4.31 -5.77 24.46
N MET A 8 3.86 -4.85 25.31
CA MET A 8 3.80 -5.07 26.75
C MET A 8 2.86 -6.22 27.15
N GLY A 9 1.79 -6.44 26.38
CA GLY A 9 0.87 -7.57 26.53
C GLY A 9 1.38 -8.90 25.97
N GLY A 10 2.64 -8.98 25.52
CA GLY A 10 3.22 -10.20 24.97
C GLY A 10 2.79 -10.55 23.55
N HIS A 11 2.22 -9.60 22.81
CA HIS A 11 1.78 -9.79 21.43
C HIS A 11 2.79 -9.17 20.42
N PRO A 12 3.68 -9.97 19.79
CA PRO A 12 4.81 -9.49 18.99
C PRO A 12 4.42 -9.06 17.56
N TYR A 13 3.25 -8.46 17.38
CA TYR A 13 2.78 -8.00 16.07
C TYR A 13 3.04 -6.52 15.87
N ASP A 14 3.58 -6.13 14.73
CA ASP A 14 3.86 -4.72 14.38
C ASP A 14 2.59 -3.92 14.12
N GLY A 15 1.54 -4.54 13.61
CA GLY A 15 0.28 -3.91 13.29
C GLY A 15 -0.93 -4.85 13.30
N HIS A 16 -2.13 -4.31 13.03
CA HIS A 16 -3.33 -5.13 12.87
C HIS A 16 -3.28 -6.00 11.62
N THR A 17 -2.59 -5.55 10.58
CA THR A 17 -2.39 -6.30 9.34
C THR A 17 -1.71 -7.65 9.61
N GLU A 18 -0.64 -7.63 10.39
CA GLU A 18 0.12 -8.83 10.78
C GLU A 18 -0.70 -9.78 11.66
N ILE A 19 -1.53 -9.20 12.56
CA ILE A 19 -2.46 -10.00 13.39
C ILE A 19 -3.44 -10.77 12.50
N PHE A 20 -4.11 -10.07 11.59
CA PHE A 20 -5.10 -10.74 10.72
C PHE A 20 -4.46 -11.74 9.76
N ALA A 21 -3.29 -11.44 9.21
CA ALA A 21 -2.55 -12.37 8.36
C ALA A 21 -2.19 -13.66 9.13
N THR A 22 -1.70 -13.53 10.36
CA THR A 22 -1.36 -14.68 11.21
C THR A 22 -2.60 -15.50 11.56
N LEU A 23 -3.68 -14.86 12.01
CA LEU A 23 -4.91 -15.56 12.41
C LEU A 23 -5.61 -16.26 11.23
N THR A 24 -5.43 -15.76 10.01
CA THR A 24 -6.00 -16.35 8.79
C THR A 24 -5.06 -17.30 8.06
N GLY A 25 -3.81 -17.45 8.55
CA GLY A 25 -2.77 -18.25 7.87
C GLY A 25 -2.31 -17.65 6.54
N THR A 26 -2.56 -16.36 6.31
CA THR A 26 -2.23 -15.68 5.05
C THR A 26 -0.74 -15.37 4.99
N LYS A 27 -0.07 -15.83 3.94
CA LYS A 27 1.37 -15.62 3.73
C LYS A 27 1.67 -14.35 2.92
N THR A 28 0.84 -14.05 1.92
CA THR A 28 1.04 -12.93 1.00
C THR A 28 -0.08 -11.89 1.18
N TYR A 29 0.28 -10.74 1.70
CA TYR A 29 -0.64 -9.63 1.97
C TYR A 29 0.09 -8.29 1.86
N ALA A 30 -0.66 -7.21 1.67
CA ALA A 30 -0.09 -5.86 1.62
C ALA A 30 -1.07 -4.83 2.20
N MET A 31 -0.50 -3.73 2.68
CA MET A 31 -1.26 -2.54 3.07
C MET A 31 -1.45 -1.66 1.84
N MET A 32 -2.69 -1.24 1.63
CA MET A 32 -3.09 -0.33 0.56
C MET A 32 -3.75 0.91 1.16
N PHE A 33 -3.37 2.08 0.71
CA PHE A 33 -4.19 3.28 0.81
C PHE A 33 -5.16 3.32 -0.36
N TYR A 34 -6.44 3.39 -0.05
CA TYR A 34 -7.52 3.49 -1.02
C TYR A 34 -8.26 4.82 -0.86
N GLY A 35 -8.26 5.61 -1.90
CA GLY A 35 -8.85 6.93 -1.96
C GLY A 35 -8.65 7.56 -3.34
N PRO A 36 -8.63 8.90 -3.46
CA PRO A 36 -8.33 9.57 -4.72
C PRO A 36 -6.96 9.17 -5.31
N LEU A 37 -5.98 8.91 -4.45
CA LEU A 37 -4.70 8.31 -4.79
C LEU A 37 -4.63 6.91 -4.17
N LYS A 38 -4.49 5.88 -5.01
CA LYS A 38 -4.44 4.47 -4.59
C LYS A 38 -3.01 3.99 -4.60
N ILE A 39 -2.51 3.58 -3.43
CA ILE A 39 -1.10 3.18 -3.26
C ILE A 39 -1.03 1.89 -2.44
N MET A 40 -0.31 0.89 -2.96
CA MET A 40 0.02 -0.32 -2.21
C MET A 40 1.52 -0.35 -1.89
N HIS A 41 1.88 -0.87 -0.70
CA HIS A 41 3.23 -0.77 -0.18
C HIS A 41 3.95 -2.12 -0.19
N VAL A 42 5.19 -2.15 -0.68
CA VAL A 42 6.07 -3.31 -0.61
C VAL A 42 6.49 -3.59 0.84
N SER A 43 6.84 -2.53 1.56
CA SER A 43 7.14 -2.59 3.00
C SER A 43 6.45 -1.45 3.75
N THR A 44 6.19 -1.65 5.07
CA THR A 44 5.50 -0.67 5.89
C THR A 44 6.25 -0.39 7.19
N HIS A 45 5.93 -1.07 8.27
CA HIS A 45 6.42 -0.78 9.61
C HIS A 45 7.80 -1.41 9.89
N CYS A 46 8.83 -0.91 9.21
CA CYS A 46 10.23 -1.31 9.42
C CYS A 46 11.14 -0.10 9.27
N SER A 47 12.42 -0.23 9.64
CA SER A 47 13.39 0.82 9.39
C SER A 47 13.59 1.02 7.88
N LEU A 48 14.01 2.23 7.46
CA LEU A 48 14.26 2.49 6.03
C LEU A 48 15.35 1.56 5.46
N ARG A 49 16.38 1.24 6.25
CA ARG A 49 17.41 0.25 5.87
C ARG A 49 16.79 -1.13 5.61
N GLU A 50 15.89 -1.57 6.49
CA GLU A 50 15.19 -2.84 6.30
C GLU A 50 14.20 -2.78 5.13
N ALA A 51 13.58 -1.65 4.87
CA ALA A 51 12.71 -1.44 3.71
C ALA A 51 13.45 -1.66 2.39
N CYS A 52 14.71 -1.20 2.28
CA CYS A 52 15.55 -1.48 1.13
C CYS A 52 15.80 -2.99 0.96
N ASN A 53 16.07 -3.72 2.05
CA ASN A 53 16.26 -5.17 2.00
C ASN A 53 15.00 -5.94 1.59
N ARG A 54 13.81 -5.37 1.88
CA ARG A 54 12.51 -5.98 1.54
C ARG A 54 12.05 -5.72 0.11
N ALA A 55 12.68 -4.80 -0.60
CA ALA A 55 12.38 -4.52 -2.01
C ALA A 55 12.95 -5.60 -2.94
N THR A 56 12.68 -6.86 -2.63
CA THR A 56 13.11 -8.03 -3.44
C THR A 56 12.17 -8.26 -4.62
N LYS A 57 12.67 -8.84 -5.71
CA LYS A 57 11.88 -9.20 -6.90
C LYS A 57 10.59 -9.91 -6.52
N GLN A 58 10.66 -10.96 -5.70
CA GLN A 58 9.46 -11.73 -5.33
C GLN A 58 8.45 -10.88 -4.57
N ARG A 59 8.90 -10.05 -3.62
CA ARG A 59 7.98 -9.21 -2.83
C ARG A 59 7.34 -8.12 -3.68
N VAL A 60 8.08 -7.48 -4.57
CA VAL A 60 7.56 -6.48 -5.51
C VAL A 60 6.51 -7.11 -6.42
N LEU A 61 6.80 -8.27 -7.01
CA LEU A 61 5.87 -9.03 -7.85
C LEU A 61 4.59 -9.40 -7.11
N ASP A 62 4.71 -9.90 -5.88
CA ASP A 62 3.54 -10.23 -5.04
C ASP A 62 2.64 -9.02 -4.80
N VAL A 63 3.25 -7.83 -4.58
CA VAL A 63 2.51 -6.61 -4.36
C VAL A 63 1.85 -6.10 -5.66
N ILE A 64 2.50 -6.24 -6.81
CA ILE A 64 1.89 -5.92 -8.11
C ILE A 64 0.65 -6.80 -8.34
N ARG A 65 0.76 -8.10 -8.13
CA ARG A 65 -0.37 -9.06 -8.25
C ARG A 65 -1.52 -8.70 -7.32
N LEU A 66 -1.21 -8.40 -6.05
CA LEU A 66 -2.21 -8.00 -5.07
C LEU A 66 -2.89 -6.68 -5.44
N LEU A 67 -2.13 -5.70 -5.94
CA LEU A 67 -2.69 -4.43 -6.38
C LEU A 67 -3.61 -4.62 -7.59
N ASN A 68 -3.18 -5.38 -8.60
CA ASN A 68 -3.99 -5.71 -9.76
C ASN A 68 -5.31 -6.39 -9.34
N GLN A 69 -5.24 -7.40 -8.49
CA GLN A 69 -6.42 -8.09 -7.97
C GLN A 69 -7.34 -7.14 -7.19
N ALA A 70 -6.80 -6.25 -6.36
CA ALA A 70 -7.57 -5.27 -5.61
C ALA A 70 -8.31 -4.31 -6.54
N MET A 71 -7.64 -3.82 -7.59
CA MET A 71 -8.25 -2.91 -8.56
C MET A 71 -9.37 -3.60 -9.35
N ILE A 72 -9.19 -4.85 -9.76
CA ILE A 72 -10.24 -5.65 -10.40
C ILE A 72 -11.43 -5.85 -9.45
N GLN A 73 -11.20 -6.10 -8.16
CA GLN A 73 -12.25 -6.22 -7.14
C GLN A 73 -13.03 -4.90 -6.90
N THR A 74 -12.52 -3.76 -7.31
CA THR A 74 -13.27 -2.49 -7.31
C THR A 74 -14.09 -2.26 -8.58
N GLY A 75 -14.12 -3.24 -9.49
CA GLY A 75 -14.90 -3.18 -10.76
C GLY A 75 -14.11 -2.67 -11.96
N MET A 76 -12.80 -2.50 -11.83
CA MET A 76 -11.94 -2.05 -12.93
C MET A 76 -11.50 -3.26 -13.77
N GLU A 77 -11.90 -3.34 -15.03
CA GLU A 77 -11.62 -4.50 -15.87
C GLU A 77 -10.15 -4.60 -16.28
N HIS A 78 -9.52 -3.47 -16.58
CA HIS A 78 -8.13 -3.40 -17.07
C HIS A 78 -7.36 -2.30 -16.31
N PRO A 79 -6.93 -2.53 -15.06
CA PRO A 79 -6.20 -1.54 -14.31
C PRO A 79 -4.80 -1.32 -14.89
N HIS A 80 -4.42 -0.06 -15.14
CA HIS A 80 -3.07 0.35 -15.54
C HIS A 80 -2.28 0.79 -14.30
N LEU A 81 -1.27 0.02 -13.93
CA LEU A 81 -0.52 0.17 -12.69
C LEU A 81 0.83 0.85 -12.91
N ALA A 82 1.32 1.52 -11.88
CA ALA A 82 2.67 2.07 -11.84
C ALA A 82 3.49 1.47 -10.70
N VAL A 83 4.78 1.26 -10.89
CA VAL A 83 5.71 0.84 -9.84
C VAL A 83 6.75 1.93 -9.65
N ALA A 84 6.83 2.49 -8.43
CA ALA A 84 7.87 3.44 -8.07
C ALA A 84 9.25 2.78 -8.03
N GLY A 85 10.30 3.52 -8.39
CA GLY A 85 11.66 3.14 -8.02
C GLY A 85 11.88 3.24 -6.52
N LEU A 86 12.91 2.60 -6.02
CA LEU A 86 13.40 2.74 -4.64
C LEU A 86 14.30 3.96 -4.53
N ASN A 87 15.19 4.12 -5.52
CA ASN A 87 16.23 5.14 -5.55
C ASN A 87 15.79 6.41 -6.30
N PRO A 88 16.45 7.57 -6.06
CA PRO A 88 16.23 8.77 -6.85
C PRO A 88 16.35 8.50 -8.35
N HIS A 89 15.48 9.11 -9.16
CA HIS A 89 15.44 8.92 -10.63
C HIS A 89 15.33 7.45 -11.08
N ALA A 90 14.74 6.58 -10.22
CA ALA A 90 14.66 5.14 -10.45
C ALA A 90 16.06 4.52 -10.71
N GLY A 91 17.05 4.92 -9.92
CA GLY A 91 18.42 4.40 -9.95
C GLY A 91 19.32 4.95 -11.05
N GLU A 92 18.79 5.72 -12.03
CA GLU A 92 19.56 6.29 -13.16
C GLU A 92 20.54 5.27 -13.77
N HIS A 93 20.04 4.15 -14.22
CA HIS A 93 20.83 3.03 -14.78
C HIS A 93 21.93 2.49 -13.85
N GLY A 94 21.70 2.54 -12.54
CA GLY A 94 22.63 2.03 -11.52
C GLY A 94 23.56 3.09 -10.91
N LEU A 95 23.41 4.36 -11.29
CA LEU A 95 24.22 5.45 -10.73
C LEU A 95 23.91 5.72 -9.24
N PHE A 96 22.63 5.58 -8.84
CA PHE A 96 22.13 5.87 -7.49
C PHE A 96 21.70 4.62 -6.72
N GLY A 97 22.02 3.45 -7.22
CA GLY A 97 21.63 2.15 -6.67
C GLY A 97 21.22 1.22 -7.81
N ASP A 98 21.21 -0.08 -7.55
CA ASP A 98 20.98 -1.10 -8.56
C ASP A 98 19.75 -1.99 -8.29
N GLU A 99 18.96 -1.65 -7.25
CA GLU A 99 17.76 -2.38 -6.86
C GLU A 99 16.70 -2.38 -7.98
N GLU A 100 16.61 -1.31 -8.76
CA GLU A 100 15.75 -1.24 -9.93
C GLU A 100 16.15 -2.25 -11.01
N ILE A 101 17.45 -2.47 -11.19
CA ILE A 101 18.00 -3.39 -12.20
C ILE A 101 17.87 -4.84 -11.71
N ARG A 102 18.20 -5.10 -10.43
CA ARG A 102 18.26 -6.46 -9.90
C ARG A 102 16.93 -7.02 -9.43
N GLU A 103 16.05 -6.16 -8.93
CA GLU A 103 14.84 -6.57 -8.20
C GLU A 103 13.57 -6.03 -8.85
N ILE A 104 13.42 -4.70 -8.94
CA ILE A 104 12.15 -4.05 -9.30
C ILE A 104 11.81 -4.27 -10.78
N GLY A 105 12.74 -4.00 -11.67
CA GLY A 105 12.56 -4.20 -13.12
C GLY A 105 12.21 -5.65 -13.47
N PRO A 106 12.96 -6.65 -13.00
CA PRO A 106 12.62 -8.06 -13.21
C PRO A 106 11.25 -8.47 -12.66
N ALA A 107 10.77 -7.87 -11.56
CA ALA A 107 9.43 -8.10 -11.04
C ALA A 107 8.34 -7.55 -11.97
N ILE A 108 8.56 -6.35 -12.51
CA ILE A 108 7.65 -5.70 -13.46
C ILE A 108 7.56 -6.52 -14.76
N GLU A 109 8.69 -6.96 -15.30
CA GLU A 109 8.70 -7.75 -16.52
C GLU A 109 7.99 -9.10 -16.34
N GLU A 110 8.14 -9.75 -15.17
CA GLU A 110 7.39 -10.96 -14.86
C GLU A 110 5.88 -10.71 -14.75
N ALA A 111 5.48 -9.61 -14.11
CA ALA A 111 4.07 -9.20 -14.03
C ALA A 111 3.46 -8.95 -15.42
N LYS A 112 4.21 -8.32 -16.33
CA LYS A 112 3.78 -8.13 -17.73
C LYS A 112 3.60 -9.47 -18.47
N MET A 113 4.51 -10.42 -18.24
CA MET A 113 4.36 -11.77 -18.82
C MET A 113 3.12 -12.51 -18.31
N GLU A 114 2.64 -12.16 -17.12
CA GLU A 114 1.37 -12.65 -16.56
C GLU A 114 0.14 -11.91 -17.09
N GLY A 115 0.32 -10.90 -17.95
CA GLY A 115 -0.77 -10.12 -18.54
C GLY A 115 -1.22 -8.95 -17.70
N ILE A 116 -0.47 -8.53 -16.68
CA ILE A 116 -0.76 -7.34 -15.89
C ILE A 116 -0.25 -6.11 -16.63
N ASP A 117 -1.12 -5.12 -16.81
CA ASP A 117 -0.76 -3.83 -17.39
C ASP A 117 -0.07 -2.96 -16.33
N VAL A 118 1.26 -2.89 -16.40
CA VAL A 118 2.09 -2.24 -15.39
C VAL A 118 3.32 -1.58 -15.99
N ASP A 119 3.58 -0.34 -15.58
CA ASP A 119 4.76 0.43 -15.96
C ASP A 119 5.71 0.65 -14.77
N GLY A 120 7.00 0.75 -15.09
CA GLY A 120 8.04 1.08 -14.11
C GLY A 120 9.41 0.48 -14.46
N PRO A 121 10.39 0.65 -13.56
CA PRO A 121 10.34 1.52 -12.39
C PRO A 121 10.28 3.02 -12.78
N ILE A 122 9.38 3.77 -12.17
CA ILE A 122 9.17 5.20 -12.43
C ILE A 122 9.82 6.02 -11.31
N PRO A 123 10.47 7.17 -11.62
CA PRO A 123 11.01 8.05 -10.60
C PRO A 123 9.99 8.37 -9.49
N PRO A 124 10.35 8.14 -8.19
CA PRO A 124 9.40 8.25 -7.07
C PRO A 124 8.80 9.65 -6.90
N ASP A 125 9.52 10.69 -7.29
CA ASP A 125 9.10 12.09 -7.24
C ASP A 125 8.00 12.43 -8.24
N SER A 126 7.78 11.62 -9.26
CA SER A 126 6.80 11.86 -10.34
C SER A 126 5.64 10.86 -10.38
N VAL A 127 5.85 9.61 -9.94
CA VAL A 127 4.87 8.52 -10.11
C VAL A 127 3.52 8.82 -9.47
N PHE A 128 3.52 9.35 -8.24
CA PHE A 128 2.27 9.62 -7.51
C PHE A 128 1.48 10.79 -8.12
N GLY A 129 2.18 11.80 -8.65
CA GLY A 129 1.55 12.89 -9.40
C GLY A 129 0.92 12.40 -10.70
N LYS A 130 1.59 11.51 -11.44
CA LYS A 130 1.05 10.88 -12.66
C LYS A 130 -0.19 10.03 -12.34
N THR A 131 -0.14 9.24 -11.25
CA THR A 131 -1.27 8.43 -10.80
C THR A 131 -2.46 9.32 -10.40
N LEU A 132 -2.22 10.40 -9.67
CA LEU A 132 -3.28 11.33 -9.29
C LEU A 132 -3.92 12.02 -10.51
N ASN A 133 -3.15 12.29 -11.55
CA ASN A 133 -3.62 12.90 -12.80
C ASN A 133 -4.25 11.86 -13.77
N GLY A 134 -4.44 10.62 -13.35
CA GLY A 134 -5.13 9.60 -14.14
C GLY A 134 -4.29 8.96 -15.24
N VAL A 135 -2.97 9.13 -15.23
CA VAL A 135 -2.07 8.38 -16.13
C VAL A 135 -2.03 6.91 -15.74
N TYR A 136 -2.11 6.64 -14.44
CA TYR A 136 -2.18 5.30 -13.84
C TYR A 136 -3.37 5.23 -12.88
N ASP A 137 -3.95 4.06 -12.73
CA ASP A 137 -5.08 3.83 -11.82
C ASP A 137 -4.64 3.64 -10.37
N ALA A 138 -3.45 3.07 -10.16
CA ALA A 138 -2.86 2.86 -8.85
C ALA A 138 -1.33 2.71 -8.94
N ALA A 139 -0.64 2.91 -7.82
CA ALA A 139 0.81 2.84 -7.75
C ALA A 139 1.31 1.88 -6.64
N VAL A 140 2.45 1.23 -6.89
CA VAL A 140 3.22 0.50 -5.89
C VAL A 140 4.32 1.41 -5.33
N ALA A 141 4.36 1.56 -4.01
CA ALA A 141 5.42 2.26 -3.28
C ALA A 141 6.35 1.25 -2.61
N MET A 142 7.65 1.51 -2.60
CA MET A 142 8.64 0.61 -2.05
C MET A 142 8.65 0.61 -0.51
N TYR A 143 8.37 1.75 0.12
CA TYR A 143 8.39 1.88 1.57
C TYR A 143 7.30 2.83 2.08
N HIS A 144 7.08 2.79 3.39
CA HIS A 144 5.99 3.47 4.08
C HIS A 144 5.88 4.95 3.70
N ASP A 145 6.89 5.76 3.96
CA ASP A 145 6.79 7.21 3.81
C ASP A 145 6.76 7.65 2.34
N GLN A 146 7.31 6.86 1.41
CA GLN A 146 7.22 7.13 -0.02
C GLN A 146 5.77 7.29 -0.49
N GLY A 147 4.89 6.37 -0.06
CA GLY A 147 3.47 6.44 -0.40
C GLY A 147 2.64 7.29 0.56
N HIS A 148 2.94 7.22 1.86
CA HIS A 148 2.17 7.93 2.89
C HIS A 148 2.26 9.44 2.77
N ILE A 149 3.45 9.99 2.51
CA ILE A 149 3.64 11.44 2.34
C ILE A 149 2.81 11.92 1.15
N ALA A 150 2.90 11.23 0.00
CA ALA A 150 2.15 11.60 -1.20
C ALA A 150 0.63 11.59 -0.95
N ALA A 151 0.09 10.55 -0.28
CA ALA A 151 -1.33 10.43 -0.01
C ALA A 151 -1.82 11.44 1.05
N LYS A 152 -1.07 11.59 2.15
CA LYS A 152 -1.52 12.40 3.30
C LYS A 152 -1.42 13.89 3.08
N LEU A 153 -0.49 14.36 2.28
CA LEU A 153 -0.37 15.80 1.97
C LEU A 153 -1.65 16.35 1.31
N GLN A 154 -2.36 15.53 0.54
CA GLN A 154 -3.53 15.99 -0.22
C GLN A 154 -4.85 15.41 0.29
N PHE A 155 -4.87 14.21 0.87
CA PHE A 155 -6.09 13.42 1.09
C PHE A 155 -6.19 12.83 2.49
N MET A 156 -5.66 13.48 3.53
CA MET A 156 -5.57 12.94 4.89
C MET A 156 -6.90 12.35 5.43
N SER A 157 -8.03 13.00 5.15
CA SER A 157 -9.37 12.54 5.62
C SER A 157 -10.08 11.58 4.66
N GLN A 158 -9.56 11.39 3.44
CA GLN A 158 -10.23 10.61 2.39
C GLN A 158 -9.56 9.26 2.13
N CYS A 159 -8.35 9.05 2.63
CA CYS A 159 -7.66 7.78 2.48
C CYS A 159 -8.13 6.76 3.51
N VAL A 160 -8.38 5.55 3.04
CA VAL A 160 -8.77 4.38 3.83
C VAL A 160 -7.63 3.37 3.82
N ASN A 161 -7.27 2.86 4.98
CA ASN A 161 -6.28 1.80 5.09
C ASN A 161 -6.96 0.44 4.85
N CYS A 162 -6.60 -0.23 3.76
CA CYS A 162 -7.07 -1.56 3.42
C CYS A 162 -5.95 -2.59 3.62
N THR A 163 -6.29 -3.80 4.05
CA THR A 163 -5.37 -4.94 4.01
C THR A 163 -5.82 -5.89 2.92
N ILE A 164 -5.01 -6.02 1.88
CA ILE A 164 -5.29 -6.85 0.70
C ILE A 164 -4.55 -8.19 0.82
N GLY A 165 -5.15 -9.25 0.25
CA GLY A 165 -4.62 -10.62 0.29
C GLY A 165 -5.22 -11.48 1.41
N LEU A 166 -5.97 -10.90 2.35
CA LEU A 166 -6.69 -11.66 3.38
C LEU A 166 -7.94 -12.33 2.81
N PRO A 167 -8.40 -13.46 3.39
CA PRO A 167 -9.69 -14.09 3.01
C PRO A 167 -10.91 -13.28 3.49
N ILE A 168 -10.69 -12.16 4.14
CA ILE A 168 -11.70 -11.20 4.63
C ILE A 168 -11.46 -9.83 4.02
N ILE A 169 -12.52 -9.02 3.89
CA ILE A 169 -12.38 -7.60 3.57
C ILE A 169 -12.04 -6.86 4.87
N ARG A 170 -10.91 -6.18 4.86
CA ARG A 170 -10.48 -5.37 6.00
C ARG A 170 -10.18 -3.96 5.55
N THR A 171 -11.00 -3.03 5.99
CA THR A 171 -10.78 -1.59 5.87
C THR A 171 -10.63 -0.96 7.24
N SER A 172 -10.00 0.17 7.34
CA SER A 172 -9.76 0.89 8.59
C SER A 172 -9.50 2.37 8.34
N VAL A 173 -9.74 3.16 9.37
CA VAL A 173 -9.30 4.56 9.39
C VAL A 173 -7.78 4.68 9.32
N ASP A 174 -7.31 5.80 8.80
CA ASP A 174 -5.88 6.10 8.68
C ASP A 174 -5.33 7.01 9.80
N HIS A 175 -6.14 7.32 10.81
CA HIS A 175 -5.69 8.09 11.97
C HIS A 175 -5.38 7.19 13.18
N GLY A 176 -4.62 7.74 14.14
CA GLY A 176 -4.27 7.07 15.39
C GLY A 176 -5.40 7.02 16.40
N THR A 177 -5.06 6.71 17.64
CA THR A 177 -5.99 6.53 18.76
C THR A 177 -6.62 7.82 19.27
N ALA A 178 -6.06 8.99 18.92
CA ALA A 178 -6.57 10.33 19.25
C ALA A 178 -6.98 10.49 20.72
N PHE A 179 -6.13 10.06 21.66
CA PHE A 179 -6.39 10.13 23.10
C PHE A 179 -6.64 11.55 23.62
N ASP A 180 -6.08 12.55 22.93
CA ASP A 180 -6.23 13.97 23.23
C ASP A 180 -7.66 14.46 23.12
N ILE A 181 -8.49 13.84 22.27
CA ILE A 181 -9.92 14.17 22.08
C ILE A 181 -10.87 13.12 22.67
N ALA A 182 -10.36 12.05 23.28
CA ALA A 182 -11.19 11.00 23.86
C ALA A 182 -12.14 11.54 24.92
N GLY A 183 -13.42 11.18 24.83
CA GLY A 183 -14.47 11.65 25.76
C GLY A 183 -14.95 13.09 25.57
N LYS A 184 -14.38 13.86 24.62
CA LYS A 184 -14.75 15.27 24.40
C LYS A 184 -15.94 15.47 23.44
N GLY A 185 -16.40 14.42 22.78
CA GLY A 185 -17.52 14.49 21.81
C GLY A 185 -17.23 15.28 20.54
N ILE A 186 -15.94 15.49 20.19
CA ILE A 186 -15.50 16.29 19.03
C ILE A 186 -14.83 15.45 17.94
N ALA A 187 -14.88 14.13 18.05
CA ALA A 187 -14.28 13.24 17.06
C ALA A 187 -15.00 13.37 15.70
N ASP A 188 -14.22 13.48 14.62
CA ASP A 188 -14.75 13.48 13.25
C ASP A 188 -14.88 12.04 12.74
N GLY A 189 -16.10 11.61 12.40
CA GLY A 189 -16.42 10.29 11.87
C GLY A 189 -16.23 10.11 10.37
N THR A 190 -15.79 11.15 9.65
CA THR A 190 -15.69 11.15 8.18
C THR A 190 -14.84 10.00 7.66
N ASN A 191 -13.66 9.79 8.21
CA ASN A 191 -12.75 8.72 7.76
C ASN A 191 -13.31 7.31 8.05
N MET A 192 -14.03 7.13 9.17
CA MET A 192 -14.73 5.86 9.45
C MET A 192 -15.84 5.60 8.44
N LYS A 193 -16.63 6.62 8.09
CA LYS A 193 -17.65 6.50 7.04
C LYS A 193 -17.03 6.10 5.70
N GLN A 194 -15.91 6.71 5.31
CA GLN A 194 -15.19 6.33 4.10
C GLN A 194 -14.72 4.86 4.16
N ALA A 195 -14.17 4.42 5.29
CA ALA A 195 -13.76 3.02 5.46
C ALA A 195 -14.91 2.03 5.27
N MET A 196 -16.12 2.36 5.73
CA MET A 196 -17.32 1.54 5.53
C MET A 196 -17.75 1.50 4.05
N LEU A 197 -17.73 2.66 3.36
CA LEU A 197 -18.08 2.74 1.94
C LEU A 197 -17.11 1.95 1.06
N VAL A 198 -15.81 2.04 1.34
CA VAL A 198 -14.79 1.25 0.65
C VAL A 198 -14.98 -0.25 0.89
N ALA A 199 -15.33 -0.67 2.11
CA ALA A 199 -15.65 -2.07 2.38
C ALA A 199 -16.84 -2.55 1.54
N GLU A 200 -17.89 -1.73 1.41
CA GLU A 200 -19.06 -2.02 0.57
C GLU A 200 -18.68 -2.15 -0.92
N GLU A 201 -17.80 -1.26 -1.41
CA GLU A 201 -17.30 -1.31 -2.79
C GLU A 201 -16.59 -2.64 -3.10
N PHE A 202 -15.67 -3.06 -2.22
CA PHE A 202 -15.00 -4.36 -2.33
C PHE A 202 -15.95 -5.56 -2.23
N MET A 203 -17.09 -5.40 -1.54
CA MET A 203 -18.10 -6.49 -1.43
C MET A 203 -18.93 -6.66 -2.69
N LYS A 204 -19.24 -5.58 -3.40
CA LYS A 204 -20.12 -5.60 -4.59
C LYS A 204 -19.55 -6.40 -5.76
N ASN A 205 -18.23 -6.49 -5.86
CA ASN A 205 -17.50 -7.09 -6.98
C ASN A 205 -16.75 -8.38 -6.58
N ARG A 206 -17.14 -9.04 -5.49
CA ARG A 206 -16.50 -10.23 -4.95
C ARG A 206 -17.09 -11.53 -5.53
#